data_6117d6fd67c12ad5a9ff6a9157da4703
#
_entry.id   6117d6fd67c12ad5a9ff6a9157da4703
#
_cell.length_a   1.000
_cell.length_b   1.000
_cell.length_c   1.000
_cell.angle_alpha   90.00
_cell.angle_beta   90.00
_cell.angle_gamma   90.00
#
_symmetry.space_group_name_H-M   'P 1'
#
loop_
_entity.id
_entity.type
_entity.pdbx_description
1 polymer ?
#
loop_
_entity_poly.entity_id
_entity_poly.type
_entity_poly.pdbx_seq_one_letter_code
_entity_poly.pdbx_strand_id
1 'polypeptide(L)'
;KSSLAQLDPDLLAAFGEELAGTDLRDRFEQLIPDFGTNKPPDEAVSRRSELVGELRNRLASQCVDALEPDLVILDEFQRFRGLLSDDTEAGQLANSLFEFEGNKTLMLSATPYKMFTASGDSDDDHYSDFFHTVEFLLNGDTQRFGQALDRYQQAVLEAGRSNTPTSGTAR
;
A
#
# COMPACT_ATOMS: atom_id res chain seq x y z
N LYS A 1 31.17 0.12 -19.58
CA LYS A 1 30.12 -0.43 -20.45
C LYS A 1 29.04 -0.95 -19.51
N SER A 2 28.00 -0.13 -19.30
CA SER A 2 26.78 -0.59 -18.62
C SER A 2 26.17 -1.69 -19.48
N SER A 3 26.11 -2.91 -18.97
CA SER A 3 25.23 -3.93 -19.48
C SER A 3 23.82 -3.39 -19.27
N LEU A 4 23.16 -2.94 -20.30
CA LEU A 4 21.71 -2.81 -20.29
C LEU A 4 21.20 -4.20 -19.98
N ALA A 5 20.57 -4.38 -18.84
CA ALA A 5 19.88 -5.61 -18.51
C ALA A 5 18.98 -5.91 -19.70
N GLN A 6 19.08 -7.13 -20.22
CA GLN A 6 18.30 -7.56 -21.36
C GLN A 6 16.86 -7.60 -20.88
N LEU A 7 16.03 -6.69 -21.39
CA LEU A 7 14.61 -6.64 -21.08
C LEU A 7 13.97 -7.96 -21.48
N ASP A 8 13.08 -8.46 -20.66
CA ASP A 8 12.32 -9.67 -20.92
C ASP A 8 11.49 -9.48 -22.19
N PRO A 9 11.70 -10.33 -23.24
CA PRO A 9 10.98 -10.18 -24.50
C PRO A 9 9.47 -10.37 -24.37
N ASP A 10 9.02 -11.24 -23.46
CA ASP A 10 7.61 -11.53 -23.25
C ASP A 10 6.91 -10.35 -22.58
N LEU A 11 7.58 -9.75 -21.59
CA LEU A 11 7.10 -8.52 -20.94
C LEU A 11 7.00 -7.35 -21.94
N LEU A 12 8.00 -7.21 -22.83
CA LEU A 12 7.98 -6.19 -23.87
C LEU A 12 6.84 -6.40 -24.87
N ALA A 13 6.57 -7.64 -25.25
CA ALA A 13 5.48 -7.97 -26.15
C ALA A 13 4.13 -7.65 -25.53
N ALA A 14 3.89 -8.09 -24.27
CA ALA A 14 2.66 -7.82 -23.53
C ALA A 14 2.43 -6.32 -23.36
N PHE A 15 3.47 -5.57 -22.99
CA PHE A 15 3.38 -4.11 -22.88
C PHE A 15 3.09 -3.44 -24.24
N GLY A 16 3.67 -3.92 -25.32
CA GLY A 16 3.42 -3.43 -26.66
C GLY A 16 1.97 -3.67 -27.12
N GLU A 17 1.40 -4.84 -26.80
CA GLU A 17 -0.01 -5.16 -27.07
C GLU A 17 -0.97 -4.28 -26.27
N GLU A 18 -0.68 -4.04 -24.99
CA GLU A 18 -1.48 -3.13 -24.16
C GLU A 18 -1.47 -1.71 -24.73
N LEU A 19 -0.30 -1.19 -25.12
CA LEU A 19 -0.19 0.15 -25.69
C LEU A 19 -0.92 0.29 -27.04
N ALA A 20 -1.01 -0.75 -27.83
CA ALA A 20 -1.67 -0.74 -29.13
C ALA A 20 -3.19 -0.42 -29.04
N GLY A 21 -3.82 -0.70 -27.87
CA GLY A 21 -5.22 -0.39 -27.60
C GLY A 21 -5.48 1.02 -27.06
N THR A 22 -4.43 1.85 -26.93
CA THR A 22 -4.51 3.17 -26.28
C THR A 22 -4.22 4.32 -27.24
N ASP A 23 -4.54 5.55 -26.83
CA ASP A 23 -4.21 6.79 -27.54
C ASP A 23 -2.78 7.32 -27.24
N LEU A 24 -2.00 6.60 -26.44
CA LEU A 24 -0.67 7.05 -25.98
C LEU A 24 0.30 7.29 -27.12
N ARG A 25 0.22 6.48 -28.16
CA ARG A 25 1.03 6.66 -29.37
C ARG A 25 0.68 7.96 -30.08
N ASP A 26 -0.61 8.24 -30.27
CA ASP A 26 -1.08 9.44 -30.94
C ASP A 26 -0.69 10.69 -30.14
N ARG A 27 -0.83 10.62 -28.82
CA ARG A 27 -0.40 11.70 -27.90
C ARG A 27 1.10 11.93 -27.95
N PHE A 28 1.89 10.88 -28.04
CA PHE A 28 3.34 10.98 -28.23
C PHE A 28 3.68 11.64 -29.57
N GLU A 29 3.08 11.20 -30.68
CA GLU A 29 3.32 11.77 -32.00
C GLU A 29 2.94 13.26 -32.05
N GLN A 30 1.89 13.70 -31.36
CA GLN A 30 1.48 15.10 -31.24
C GLN A 30 2.48 15.95 -30.44
N LEU A 31 3.25 15.37 -29.54
CA LEU A 31 4.25 16.08 -28.75
C LEU A 31 5.57 16.31 -29.48
N ILE A 32 5.92 15.47 -30.48
CA ILE A 32 7.21 15.52 -31.16
C ILE A 32 7.52 16.92 -31.73
N PRO A 33 6.61 17.62 -32.42
CA PRO A 33 6.90 18.94 -32.98
C PRO A 33 7.30 19.98 -31.93
N ASP A 34 6.70 19.94 -30.74
CA ASP A 34 6.96 20.92 -29.66
C ASP A 34 8.39 20.83 -29.11
N PHE A 35 8.99 19.63 -29.17
CA PHE A 35 10.36 19.37 -28.71
C PHE A 35 11.43 19.48 -29.80
N GLY A 36 11.05 19.84 -31.03
CA GLY A 36 11.98 20.20 -32.10
C GLY A 36 12.60 21.58 -31.92
N THR A 37 12.19 22.34 -30.91
CA THR A 37 12.70 23.70 -30.61
C THR A 37 13.63 23.70 -29.39
N ASN A 38 14.52 24.69 -29.29
CA ASN A 38 15.43 24.81 -28.14
C ASN A 38 14.73 25.08 -26.81
N LYS A 39 13.49 25.53 -26.83
CA LYS A 39 12.68 25.81 -25.63
C LYS A 39 11.23 25.40 -25.91
N PRO A 40 10.83 24.20 -25.50
CA PRO A 40 9.46 23.76 -25.63
C PRO A 40 8.52 24.59 -24.74
N PRO A 41 7.25 24.80 -25.14
CA PRO A 41 6.24 25.46 -24.31
C PRO A 41 6.03 24.71 -22.97
N ASP A 42 5.72 25.45 -21.90
CA ASP A 42 5.48 24.85 -20.58
C ASP A 42 4.33 23.82 -20.61
N GLU A 43 3.30 24.06 -21.42
CA GLU A 43 2.19 23.13 -21.64
C GLU A 43 2.67 21.82 -22.30
N ALA A 44 3.59 21.87 -23.25
CA ALA A 44 4.16 20.67 -23.86
C ALA A 44 5.00 19.88 -22.84
N VAL A 45 5.70 20.55 -21.93
CA VAL A 45 6.44 19.92 -20.84
C VAL A 45 5.49 19.20 -19.88
N SER A 46 4.35 19.83 -19.54
CA SER A 46 3.32 19.21 -18.69
C SER A 46 2.72 17.97 -19.36
N ARG A 47 2.27 18.07 -20.59
CA ARG A 47 1.72 16.94 -21.38
C ARG A 47 2.72 15.78 -21.50
N ARG A 48 4.00 16.08 -21.70
CA ARG A 48 5.05 15.04 -21.69
C ARG A 48 5.15 14.35 -20.33
N SER A 49 5.09 15.12 -19.24
CA SER A 49 5.21 14.56 -17.89
C SER A 49 4.03 13.64 -17.56
N GLU A 50 2.82 14.01 -17.96
CA GLU A 50 1.62 13.18 -17.84
C GLU A 50 1.75 11.89 -18.66
N LEU A 51 2.16 11.99 -19.93
CA LEU A 51 2.36 10.83 -20.80
C LEU A 51 3.40 9.86 -20.22
N VAL A 52 4.54 10.39 -19.73
CA VAL A 52 5.59 9.58 -19.12
C VAL A 52 5.11 8.94 -17.82
N GLY A 53 4.29 9.65 -17.03
CA GLY A 53 3.66 9.12 -15.82
C GLY A 53 2.76 7.91 -16.16
N GLU A 54 1.86 8.08 -17.11
CA GLU A 54 0.96 7.01 -17.55
C GLU A 54 1.71 5.79 -18.10
N LEU A 55 2.73 5.99 -18.94
CA LEU A 55 3.57 4.90 -19.45
C LEU A 55 4.29 4.14 -18.33
N ARG A 56 4.79 4.85 -17.32
CA ARG A 56 5.44 4.22 -16.17
C ARG A 56 4.48 3.40 -15.34
N ASN A 57 3.27 3.90 -15.13
CA ASN A 57 2.26 3.19 -14.34
C ASN A 57 1.82 1.90 -15.05
N ARG A 58 1.56 1.97 -16.36
CA ARG A 58 1.21 0.79 -17.15
C ARG A 58 2.33 -0.25 -17.15
N LEU A 59 3.58 0.20 -17.35
CA LEU A 59 4.72 -0.71 -17.30
C LEU A 59 4.88 -1.33 -15.91
N ALA A 60 4.66 -0.56 -14.83
CA ALA A 60 4.73 -1.06 -13.48
C ALA A 60 3.64 -2.11 -13.21
N SER A 61 2.40 -1.90 -13.68
CA SER A 61 1.31 -2.88 -13.60
C SER A 61 1.67 -4.17 -14.31
N GLN A 62 2.17 -4.09 -15.54
CA GLN A 62 2.62 -5.27 -16.29
C GLN A 62 3.75 -6.03 -15.57
N CYS A 63 4.68 -5.31 -14.95
CA CYS A 63 5.72 -5.93 -14.16
C CYS A 63 5.18 -6.64 -12.92
N VAL A 64 4.19 -6.07 -12.25
CA VAL A 64 3.53 -6.68 -11.08
C VAL A 64 2.77 -7.93 -11.49
N ASP A 65 2.00 -7.87 -12.57
CA ASP A 65 1.23 -9.00 -13.08
C ASP A 65 2.15 -10.17 -13.48
N ALA A 66 3.33 -9.87 -14.03
CA ALA A 66 4.32 -10.87 -14.41
C ALA A 66 5.08 -11.48 -13.22
N LEU A 67 5.03 -10.88 -12.03
CA LEU A 67 5.74 -11.38 -10.84
C LEU A 67 5.11 -12.64 -10.25
N GLU A 68 3.79 -12.79 -10.34
CA GLU A 68 3.04 -13.93 -9.78
C GLU A 68 3.54 -14.35 -8.38
N PRO A 69 3.53 -13.46 -7.39
CA PRO A 69 4.19 -13.72 -6.12
C PRO A 69 3.42 -14.74 -5.26
N ASP A 70 4.11 -15.74 -4.74
CA ASP A 70 3.56 -16.64 -3.71
C ASP A 70 3.52 -16.00 -2.32
N LEU A 71 4.42 -15.05 -2.06
CA LEU A 71 4.57 -14.38 -0.78
C LEU A 71 5.07 -12.95 -0.97
N VAL A 72 4.36 -12.00 -0.37
CA VAL A 72 4.80 -10.60 -0.23
C VAL A 72 5.17 -10.32 1.22
N ILE A 73 6.39 -9.83 1.45
CA ILE A 73 6.86 -9.44 2.78
C ILE A 73 7.02 -7.93 2.83
N LEU A 74 6.27 -7.28 3.73
CA LEU A 74 6.40 -5.85 4.03
C LEU A 74 7.11 -5.68 5.37
N ASP A 75 8.38 -5.29 5.33
CA ASP A 75 9.11 -4.92 6.54
C ASP A 75 8.87 -3.44 6.86
N GLU A 76 8.72 -3.12 8.16
CA GLU A 76 8.37 -1.78 8.62
C GLU A 76 7.09 -1.23 7.95
N PHE A 77 6.06 -2.07 7.83
CA PHE A 77 4.84 -1.78 7.05
C PHE A 77 4.17 -0.45 7.43
N GLN A 78 4.32 0.02 8.67
CA GLN A 78 3.77 1.31 9.12
C GLN A 78 4.29 2.50 8.31
N ARG A 79 5.41 2.36 7.59
CA ARG A 79 5.94 3.38 6.67
C ARG A 79 5.20 3.40 5.33
N PHE A 80 4.48 2.35 5.02
CA PHE A 80 3.82 2.13 3.72
C PHE A 80 2.30 2.14 3.82
N ARG A 81 1.73 2.77 4.85
CA ARG A 81 0.27 2.85 5.07
C ARG A 81 -0.49 3.37 3.85
N GLY A 82 0.08 4.34 3.14
CA GLY A 82 -0.51 4.85 1.90
C GLY A 82 -0.59 3.84 0.76
N LEU A 83 0.10 2.69 0.86
CA LEU A 83 -0.02 1.59 -0.10
C LEU A 83 -1.17 0.63 0.22
N LEU A 84 -1.82 0.78 1.37
CA LEU A 84 -2.99 -0.03 1.74
C LEU A 84 -4.32 0.66 1.34
N SER A 85 -4.24 1.81 0.66
CA SER A 85 -5.38 2.59 0.20
C SER A 85 -5.38 2.69 -1.32
N ASP A 86 -6.55 2.51 -1.93
CA ASP A 86 -6.74 2.65 -3.38
C ASP A 86 -6.73 4.10 -3.88
N ASP A 87 -6.62 5.07 -2.99
CA ASP A 87 -6.71 6.50 -3.30
C ASP A 87 -5.52 7.02 -4.13
N THR A 88 -4.43 6.25 -4.22
CA THR A 88 -3.23 6.62 -4.95
C THR A 88 -2.86 5.57 -6.00
N GLU A 89 -2.21 6.01 -7.09
CA GLU A 89 -1.68 5.09 -8.11
C GLU A 89 -0.74 4.03 -7.52
N ALA A 90 0.10 4.44 -6.56
CA ALA A 90 0.99 3.52 -5.85
C ALA A 90 0.21 2.51 -4.98
N GLY A 91 -0.90 2.92 -4.38
CA GLY A 91 -1.80 2.05 -3.63
C GLY A 91 -2.50 1.03 -4.52
N GLN A 92 -3.03 1.49 -5.65
CA GLN A 92 -3.66 0.59 -6.65
C GLN A 92 -2.68 -0.46 -7.16
N LEU A 93 -1.43 -0.06 -7.47
CA LEU A 93 -0.38 -1.00 -7.89
C LEU A 93 0.00 -1.98 -6.78
N ALA A 94 0.06 -1.52 -5.53
CA ALA A 94 0.35 -2.39 -4.40
C ALA A 94 -0.79 -3.38 -4.14
N ASN A 95 -2.06 -2.95 -4.28
CA ASN A 95 -3.21 -3.81 -4.10
C ASN A 95 -3.30 -4.90 -5.16
N SER A 96 -2.98 -4.62 -6.43
CA SER A 96 -2.88 -5.68 -7.45
C SER A 96 -1.85 -6.76 -7.08
N LEU A 97 -0.75 -6.37 -6.43
CA LEU A 97 0.25 -7.31 -5.92
C LEU A 97 -0.28 -8.15 -4.73
N PHE A 98 -1.08 -7.54 -3.84
CA PHE A 98 -1.63 -8.23 -2.67
C PHE A 98 -2.82 -9.12 -3.01
N GLU A 99 -3.62 -8.75 -4.00
CA GLU A 99 -4.83 -9.47 -4.43
C GLU A 99 -4.54 -10.64 -5.39
N PHE A 100 -3.28 -10.84 -5.75
CA PHE A 100 -2.91 -11.95 -6.64
C PHE A 100 -3.36 -13.29 -6.07
N GLU A 101 -4.02 -14.13 -6.88
CA GLU A 101 -4.61 -15.38 -6.43
C GLU A 101 -3.55 -16.34 -5.87
N GLY A 102 -3.73 -16.77 -4.64
CA GLY A 102 -2.79 -17.64 -3.93
C GLY A 102 -1.67 -16.94 -3.17
N ASN A 103 -1.52 -15.64 -3.34
CA ASN A 103 -0.53 -14.84 -2.61
C ASN A 103 -0.79 -14.87 -1.09
N LYS A 104 0.30 -14.82 -0.33
CA LYS A 104 0.29 -14.63 1.13
C LYS A 104 1.04 -13.35 1.47
N THR A 105 0.45 -12.54 2.34
CA THR A 105 1.08 -11.28 2.78
C THR A 105 1.58 -11.43 4.20
N LEU A 106 2.86 -11.10 4.44
CA LEU A 106 3.48 -11.03 5.75
C LEU A 106 3.89 -9.59 6.05
N MET A 107 3.30 -9.00 7.08
CA MET A 107 3.63 -7.66 7.55
C MET A 107 4.49 -7.75 8.81
N LEU A 108 5.64 -7.10 8.79
CA LEU A 108 6.58 -7.03 9.91
C LEU A 108 6.68 -5.60 10.42
N SER A 109 6.69 -5.43 11.75
CA SER A 109 6.91 -4.13 12.38
C SER A 109 7.49 -4.32 13.78
N ALA A 110 8.45 -3.48 14.15
CA ALA A 110 8.94 -3.40 15.52
C ALA A 110 7.95 -2.71 16.46
N THR A 111 7.07 -1.85 15.91
CA THR A 111 6.08 -1.07 16.66
C THR A 111 4.74 -1.07 15.94
N PRO A 112 4.08 -2.24 15.78
CA PRO A 112 2.83 -2.34 15.03
C PRO A 112 1.70 -1.56 15.71
N TYR A 113 1.82 -1.38 17.03
CA TYR A 113 0.79 -0.79 17.88
C TYR A 113 1.40 -0.28 19.20
N LYS A 114 1.10 0.96 19.58
CA LYS A 114 1.40 1.47 20.93
C LYS A 114 0.19 1.20 21.81
N MET A 115 0.25 0.13 22.61
CA MET A 115 -0.86 -0.28 23.49
C MET A 115 -1.19 0.73 24.61
N PHE A 116 -0.24 1.62 24.96
CA PHE A 116 -0.41 2.56 26.06
C PHE A 116 0.26 3.88 25.69
N THR A 117 -0.54 4.88 25.34
CA THR A 117 -0.14 6.29 25.40
C THR A 117 -0.63 6.86 26.73
N ALA A 118 0.24 7.54 27.48
CA ALA A 118 -0.15 8.25 28.68
C ALA A 118 -1.11 9.38 28.27
N SER A 119 -2.22 9.52 29.00
CA SER A 119 -3.31 10.46 28.76
C SER A 119 -2.82 11.84 28.31
N GLY A 120 -3.05 12.21 27.05
CA GLY A 120 -2.76 13.56 26.56
C GLY A 120 -2.46 13.70 25.06
N ASP A 121 -2.08 12.65 24.36
CA ASP A 121 -1.93 12.69 22.89
C ASP A 121 -3.14 12.05 22.21
N SER A 122 -3.46 12.50 20.99
CA SER A 122 -4.60 12.06 20.19
C SER A 122 -4.52 10.54 19.91
N ASP A 123 -5.05 9.76 20.87
CA ASP A 123 -4.98 8.28 20.89
C ASP A 123 -5.78 7.60 19.76
N ASP A 124 -6.71 8.31 19.11
CA ASP A 124 -7.61 7.75 18.11
C ASP A 124 -6.89 7.31 16.84
N ASP A 125 -5.81 8.00 16.42
CA ASP A 125 -5.15 7.72 15.15
C ASP A 125 -4.38 6.38 15.15
N HIS A 126 -3.70 6.03 16.24
CA HIS A 126 -2.87 4.81 16.28
C HIS A 126 -3.68 3.52 16.36
N TYR A 127 -4.82 3.57 17.04
CA TYR A 127 -5.73 2.44 17.14
C TYR A 127 -6.44 2.20 15.81
N SER A 128 -6.89 3.27 15.17
CA SER A 128 -7.49 3.27 13.84
C SER A 128 -6.54 2.64 12.82
N ASP A 129 -5.27 3.05 12.80
CA ASP A 129 -4.26 2.53 11.90
C ASP A 129 -4.00 1.02 12.05
N PHE A 130 -3.99 0.52 13.29
CA PHE A 130 -3.87 -0.90 13.54
C PHE A 130 -5.09 -1.68 13.02
N PHE A 131 -6.30 -1.13 13.25
CA PHE A 131 -7.53 -1.74 12.74
C PHE A 131 -7.58 -1.78 11.23
N HIS A 132 -7.19 -0.72 10.54
CA HIS A 132 -7.09 -0.72 9.07
C HIS A 132 -6.11 -1.78 8.55
N THR A 133 -4.99 -1.98 9.25
CA THR A 133 -4.03 -3.04 8.90
C THR A 133 -4.64 -4.43 9.08
N VAL A 134 -5.37 -4.66 10.17
CA VAL A 134 -6.06 -5.93 10.43
C VAL A 134 -7.20 -6.15 9.43
N GLU A 135 -7.96 -5.12 9.12
CA GLU A 135 -9.03 -5.15 8.12
C GLU A 135 -8.49 -5.54 6.74
N PHE A 136 -7.39 -4.93 6.32
CA PHE A 136 -6.68 -5.30 5.11
C PHE A 136 -6.25 -6.77 5.11
N LEU A 137 -5.58 -7.26 6.16
CA LEU A 137 -5.12 -8.65 6.26
C LEU A 137 -6.25 -9.68 6.31
N LEU A 138 -7.44 -9.29 6.76
CA LEU A 138 -8.62 -10.15 6.87
C LEU A 138 -9.63 -9.95 5.73
N ASN A 139 -9.26 -9.21 4.68
CA ASN A 139 -10.16 -8.87 3.57
C ASN A 139 -11.52 -8.32 4.04
N GLY A 140 -11.50 -7.42 5.04
CA GLY A 140 -12.69 -6.81 5.62
C GLY A 140 -13.44 -7.65 6.66
N ASP A 141 -13.14 -8.95 6.85
CA ASP A 141 -13.79 -9.80 7.88
C ASP A 141 -13.17 -9.59 9.26
N THR A 142 -13.43 -8.45 9.87
CA THR A 142 -12.90 -8.09 11.20
C THR A 142 -13.78 -8.55 12.36
N GLN A 143 -14.94 -9.16 12.11
CA GLN A 143 -15.92 -9.47 13.15
C GLN A 143 -15.35 -10.38 14.26
N ARG A 144 -14.65 -11.45 13.88
CA ARG A 144 -14.03 -12.37 14.85
C ARG A 144 -12.92 -11.71 15.65
N PHE A 145 -12.15 -10.85 14.99
CA PHE A 145 -11.08 -10.10 15.63
C PHE A 145 -11.64 -9.10 16.65
N GLY A 146 -12.67 -8.31 16.29
CA GLY A 146 -13.35 -7.40 17.19
C GLY A 146 -13.88 -8.09 18.44
N GLN A 147 -14.58 -9.22 18.27
CA GLN A 147 -15.08 -10.02 19.40
C GLN A 147 -13.96 -10.54 20.32
N ALA A 148 -12.81 -10.95 19.74
CA ALA A 148 -11.68 -11.41 20.54
C ALA A 148 -11.05 -10.26 21.34
N LEU A 149 -10.96 -9.08 20.74
CA LEU A 149 -10.44 -7.88 21.38
C LEU A 149 -11.34 -7.40 22.52
N ASP A 150 -12.65 -7.38 22.32
CA ASP A 150 -13.64 -7.03 23.37
C ASP A 150 -13.52 -7.98 24.58
N ARG A 151 -13.40 -9.28 24.33
CA ARG A 151 -13.19 -10.28 25.39
C ARG A 151 -11.88 -10.04 26.13
N TYR A 152 -10.82 -9.73 25.41
CA TYR A 152 -9.53 -9.43 26.01
C TYR A 152 -9.60 -8.18 26.91
N GLN A 153 -10.19 -7.09 26.42
CA GLN A 153 -10.39 -5.87 27.19
C GLN A 153 -11.21 -6.10 28.46
N GLN A 154 -12.30 -6.86 28.36
CA GLN A 154 -13.11 -7.23 29.51
C GLN A 154 -12.30 -8.04 30.55
N ALA A 155 -11.55 -9.04 30.10
CA ALA A 155 -10.71 -9.85 30.98
C ALA A 155 -9.61 -9.03 31.70
N VAL A 156 -9.00 -8.08 31.01
CA VAL A 156 -8.00 -7.16 31.61
C VAL A 156 -8.65 -6.27 32.66
N LEU A 157 -9.82 -5.71 32.39
CA LEU A 157 -10.57 -4.86 33.35
C LEU A 157 -11.00 -5.65 34.60
N GLU A 158 -11.45 -6.89 34.43
CA GLU A 158 -11.82 -7.78 35.55
C GLU A 158 -10.62 -8.15 36.40
N ALA A 159 -9.47 -8.49 35.78
CA ALA A 159 -8.24 -8.78 36.48
C ALA A 159 -7.73 -7.56 37.29
N GLY A 160 -7.84 -6.35 36.71
CA GLY A 160 -7.51 -5.09 37.40
C GLY A 160 -8.39 -4.83 38.62
N ARG A 161 -9.68 -5.13 38.54
CA ARG A 161 -10.65 -4.98 39.66
C ARG A 161 -10.42 -6.00 40.77
N SER A 162 -10.05 -7.22 40.42
CA SER A 162 -9.80 -8.31 41.39
C SER A 162 -8.52 -8.09 42.20
N ASN A 163 -7.61 -7.23 41.72
CA ASN A 163 -6.32 -6.97 42.34
C ASN A 163 -6.29 -5.69 43.22
N THR A 164 -7.44 -5.06 43.44
CA THR A 164 -7.54 -3.95 44.41
C THR A 164 -7.47 -4.53 45.84
N PRO A 165 -6.40 -4.26 46.62
CA PRO A 165 -6.33 -4.74 47.98
C PRO A 165 -7.47 -4.11 48.76
N THR A 166 -8.36 -4.94 49.33
CA THR A 166 -9.35 -4.54 50.32
C THR A 166 -8.58 -3.83 51.44
N SER A 167 -8.68 -2.49 51.55
CA SER A 167 -8.14 -1.73 52.66
C SER A 167 -8.81 -2.24 53.92
N GLY A 168 -8.14 -3.15 54.59
CA GLY A 168 -8.56 -3.64 55.91
C GLY A 168 -8.65 -2.48 56.86
N THR A 169 -9.88 -2.17 57.29
CA THR A 169 -10.17 -1.27 58.41
C THR A 169 -9.47 -1.84 59.65
N ALA A 170 -8.31 -1.27 59.99
CA ALA A 170 -7.71 -1.49 61.28
C ALA A 170 -8.57 -0.72 62.35
N ARG A 171 -9.13 -1.47 63.28
CA ARG A 171 -9.65 -0.95 64.55
C ARG A 171 -8.54 -0.71 65.52
#